data_d2708c630fc225b2e4f93c5cf5f5dab6
#
_entry.id   d2708c630fc225b2e4f93c5cf5f5dab6
#
_cell.length_a   1.000
_cell.length_b   1.000
_cell.length_c   1.000
_cell.angle_alpha   90.00
_cell.angle_beta   90.00
_cell.angle_gamma   90.00
#
_symmetry.space_group_name_H-M   'P 1'
#
loop_
_entity.id
_entity.type
_entity.pdbx_description
1 polymer ?
#
loop_
_entity_poly.entity_id
_entity_poly.type
_entity_poly.pdbx_seq_one_letter_code
_entity_poly.pdbx_strand_id
1 'polypeptide(L)'
;MTDFKRISPEQAQALRDQGGVVVDIRDAQSYANGHIAGSTHLDNHSLPDFIAAADIDHPLIVTCYHGNSSQSAAAYLIHQGFSDVYSLDGGFELWRQTFPQHVDRDDQQ
;
A
#
# COMPACT_ATOMS: atom_id res chain seq x y z
N MET A 1 3.87 -9.49 -20.48
CA MET A 1 3.00 -9.57 -19.30
C MET A 1 3.56 -8.68 -18.21
N THR A 2 2.71 -7.83 -17.68
CA THR A 2 3.11 -6.92 -16.61
C THR A 2 3.03 -7.63 -15.27
N ASP A 3 4.04 -7.42 -14.43
CA ASP A 3 4.10 -8.01 -13.11
C ASP A 3 4.36 -6.91 -12.09
N PHE A 4 4.00 -7.17 -10.83
CA PHE A 4 4.33 -6.21 -9.79
C PHE A 4 5.82 -6.29 -9.50
N LYS A 5 6.34 -5.22 -8.90
CA LYS A 5 7.73 -5.14 -8.45
C LYS A 5 7.78 -5.05 -6.94
N ARG A 6 8.86 -5.53 -6.36
CA ARG A 6 9.11 -5.40 -4.93
C ARG A 6 10.05 -4.22 -4.71
N ILE A 7 9.72 -3.37 -3.75
CA ILE A 7 10.51 -2.16 -3.49
C ILE A 7 10.78 -2.01 -1.99
N SER A 8 11.88 -1.32 -1.70
CA SER A 8 12.25 -0.99 -0.33
C SER A 8 11.43 0.19 0.19
N PRO A 9 11.43 0.42 1.52
CA PRO A 9 10.80 1.63 2.07
C PRO A 9 11.33 2.93 1.44
N GLU A 10 12.62 3.01 1.18
CA GLU A 10 13.21 4.19 0.57
C GLU A 10 12.69 4.43 -0.85
N GLN A 11 12.57 3.36 -1.63
CA GLN A 11 12.00 3.47 -2.97
C GLN A 11 10.51 3.84 -2.91
N ALA A 12 9.79 3.28 -1.95
CA ALA A 12 8.38 3.60 -1.75
C ALA A 12 8.21 5.08 -1.38
N GLN A 13 9.07 5.60 -0.52
CA GLN A 13 9.02 7.02 -0.16
C GLN A 13 9.24 7.92 -1.37
N ALA A 14 10.20 7.55 -2.22
CA ALA A 14 10.44 8.32 -3.45
C ALA A 14 9.21 8.32 -4.36
N LEU A 15 8.52 7.19 -4.49
CA LEU A 15 7.29 7.12 -5.28
C LEU A 15 6.17 7.96 -4.67
N ARG A 16 6.04 7.95 -3.34
CA ARG A 16 5.05 8.80 -2.65
C ARG A 16 5.31 10.27 -2.95
N ASP A 17 6.56 10.69 -2.92
CA ASP A 17 6.93 12.07 -3.22
C ASP A 17 6.56 12.47 -4.64
N GLN A 18 6.45 11.50 -5.54
CA GLN A 18 6.05 11.72 -6.93
C GLN A 18 4.54 11.53 -7.14
N GLY A 19 3.79 11.38 -6.07
CA GLY A 19 2.35 11.23 -6.16
C GLY A 19 1.83 9.80 -6.15
N GLY A 20 2.69 8.82 -5.90
CA GLY A 20 2.29 7.42 -5.81
C GLY A 20 1.28 7.20 -4.69
N VAL A 21 0.33 6.31 -4.93
CA VAL A 21 -0.73 5.97 -3.97
C VAL A 21 -0.32 4.75 -3.17
N VAL A 22 -0.51 4.81 -1.85
CA VAL A 22 -0.24 3.66 -0.97
C VAL A 22 -1.55 3.10 -0.46
N VAL A 23 -1.71 1.78 -0.57
CA VAL A 23 -2.86 1.08 0.00
C VAL A 23 -2.37 0.06 1.02
N ASP A 24 -3.18 -0.16 2.05
CA ASP A 24 -2.85 -1.03 3.17
C ASP A 24 -3.93 -2.10 3.28
N ILE A 25 -3.52 -3.36 3.18
CA ILE A 25 -4.45 -4.49 3.15
C ILE A 25 -4.55 -5.22 4.49
N ARG A 26 -3.93 -4.66 5.54
CA ARG A 26 -4.02 -5.26 6.88
C ARG A 26 -5.44 -5.12 7.42
N ASP A 27 -5.69 -5.74 8.58
CA ASP A 27 -6.99 -5.59 9.24
C ASP A 27 -7.20 -4.14 9.72
N ALA A 28 -8.46 -3.77 9.93
CA ALA A 28 -8.82 -2.40 10.26
C ALA A 28 -8.20 -1.93 11.58
N GLN A 29 -8.10 -2.82 12.57
CA GLN A 29 -7.52 -2.46 13.87
C GLN A 29 -6.04 -2.13 13.74
N SER A 30 -5.30 -2.95 13.00
CA SER A 30 -3.87 -2.71 12.77
C SER A 30 -3.64 -1.42 12.00
N TYR A 31 -4.47 -1.16 11.00
CA TYR A 31 -4.39 0.08 10.24
C TYR A 31 -4.64 1.30 11.14
N ALA A 32 -5.67 1.24 11.97
CA ALA A 32 -6.00 2.34 12.86
C ALA A 32 -4.88 2.62 13.87
N ASN A 33 -4.21 1.58 14.35
CA ASN A 33 -3.12 1.71 15.32
C ASN A 33 -1.85 2.30 14.73
N GLY A 34 -1.71 2.29 13.43
CA GLY A 34 -0.55 2.87 12.75
C GLY A 34 -0.55 2.47 11.29
N HIS A 35 -0.34 3.43 10.40
CA HIS A 35 -0.27 3.17 8.96
C HIS A 35 0.63 4.20 8.30
N ILE A 36 1.03 3.91 7.07
CA ILE A 36 1.83 4.87 6.30
C ILE A 36 1.01 6.13 6.10
N ALA A 37 1.62 7.28 6.36
CA ALA A 37 0.94 8.57 6.23
C ALA A 37 0.35 8.72 4.82
N GLY A 38 -0.94 9.04 4.76
CA GLY A 38 -1.64 9.21 3.49
C GLY A 38 -2.11 7.94 2.82
N SER A 39 -1.88 6.77 3.42
CA SER A 39 -2.32 5.51 2.82
C SER A 39 -3.82 5.31 2.98
N THR A 40 -4.37 4.50 2.10
CA THR A 40 -5.79 4.14 2.10
C THR A 40 -5.92 2.69 2.53
N HIS A 41 -6.81 2.42 3.48
CA HIS A 41 -7.08 1.05 3.91
C HIS A 41 -7.97 0.35 2.88
N LEU A 42 -7.59 -0.86 2.48
CA LEU A 42 -8.39 -1.69 1.57
C LEU A 42 -8.76 -2.99 2.23
N ASP A 43 -10.03 -3.37 2.07
CA ASP A 43 -10.52 -4.68 2.42
C ASP A 43 -11.47 -5.14 1.31
N ASN A 44 -12.08 -6.32 1.47
CA ASN A 44 -12.98 -6.85 0.45
C ASN A 44 -14.19 -5.96 0.23
N HIS A 45 -14.57 -5.19 1.23
CA HIS A 45 -15.73 -4.31 1.16
C HIS A 45 -15.41 -3.03 0.35
N SER A 46 -14.25 -2.45 0.56
CA SER A 46 -13.87 -1.18 -0.09
C SER A 46 -13.18 -1.36 -1.43
N LEU A 47 -12.68 -2.56 -1.71
CA LEU A 47 -11.86 -2.81 -2.90
C LEU A 47 -12.58 -2.52 -4.22
N PRO A 48 -13.85 -2.94 -4.42
CA PRO A 48 -14.52 -2.65 -5.70
C PRO A 48 -14.64 -1.14 -5.98
N ASP A 49 -14.97 -0.35 -4.97
CA ASP A 49 -15.08 1.10 -5.14
C ASP A 49 -13.73 1.73 -5.40
N PHE A 50 -12.69 1.24 -4.74
CA PHE A 50 -11.33 1.72 -4.98
C PHE A 50 -10.92 1.49 -6.44
N ILE A 51 -11.14 0.27 -6.93
CA ILE A 51 -10.78 -0.08 -8.31
C ILE A 51 -11.54 0.81 -9.30
N ALA A 52 -12.83 1.03 -9.04
CA ALA A 52 -13.67 1.82 -9.95
C ALA A 52 -13.24 3.29 -10.02
N ALA A 53 -12.73 3.83 -8.92
CA ALA A 53 -12.38 5.25 -8.82
C ALA A 53 -10.91 5.54 -9.13
N ALA A 54 -10.04 4.53 -9.10
CA ALA A 54 -8.60 4.74 -9.19
C ALA A 54 -8.14 5.00 -10.62
N ASP A 55 -7.03 5.74 -10.75
CA ASP A 55 -6.30 5.86 -12.01
C ASP A 55 -5.39 4.64 -12.13
N ILE A 56 -5.72 3.74 -13.05
CA ILE A 56 -5.03 2.45 -13.17
C ILE A 56 -3.59 2.59 -13.66
N ASP A 57 -3.20 3.74 -14.18
CA ASP A 57 -1.84 3.97 -14.65
C ASP A 57 -0.97 4.68 -13.61
N HIS A 58 -1.54 5.04 -12.48
CA HIS A 58 -0.82 5.72 -11.41
C HIS A 58 -0.03 4.72 -10.58
N PRO A 59 1.19 5.06 -10.12
CA PRO A 59 1.95 4.14 -9.27
C PRO A 59 1.17 3.77 -8.01
N LEU A 60 1.08 2.47 -7.74
CA LEU A 60 0.31 1.93 -6.63
C LEU A 60 1.20 1.03 -5.78
N ILE A 61 1.34 1.36 -4.51
CA ILE A 61 2.18 0.62 -3.56
C ILE A 61 1.26 -0.13 -2.60
N VAL A 62 1.43 -1.45 -2.53
CA VAL A 62 0.59 -2.30 -1.68
C VAL A 62 1.39 -2.68 -0.42
N THR A 63 0.79 -2.43 0.74
CA THR A 63 1.40 -2.64 2.05
C THR A 63 0.63 -3.69 2.83
N CYS A 64 1.37 -4.60 3.48
CA CYS A 64 0.82 -5.51 4.47
C CYS A 64 1.71 -5.49 5.71
N TYR A 65 1.66 -6.54 6.55
CA TYR A 65 2.44 -6.56 7.78
C TYR A 65 3.95 -6.66 7.51
N HIS A 66 4.37 -7.65 6.69
CA HIS A 66 5.78 -7.98 6.50
C HIS A 66 6.19 -8.14 5.03
N GLY A 67 5.31 -7.77 4.10
CA GLY A 67 5.64 -7.85 2.67
C GLY A 67 5.29 -9.17 2.01
N ASN A 68 4.56 -10.06 2.66
CA ASN A 68 4.18 -11.35 2.10
C ASN A 68 2.81 -11.29 1.41
N SER A 69 1.77 -10.96 2.16
CA SER A 69 0.40 -10.90 1.62
C SER A 69 0.25 -9.82 0.55
N SER A 70 1.04 -8.74 0.64
CA SER A 70 0.99 -7.67 -0.34
C SER A 70 1.39 -8.14 -1.74
N GLN A 71 2.18 -9.19 -1.84
CA GLN A 71 2.58 -9.72 -3.16
C GLN A 71 1.39 -10.33 -3.89
N SER A 72 0.58 -11.12 -3.21
CA SER A 72 -0.64 -11.68 -3.80
C SER A 72 -1.64 -10.57 -4.17
N ALA A 73 -1.78 -9.58 -3.29
CA ALA A 73 -2.68 -8.47 -3.55
C ALA A 73 -2.20 -7.62 -4.73
N ALA A 74 -0.88 -7.39 -4.83
CA ALA A 74 -0.33 -6.66 -5.96
C ALA A 74 -0.58 -7.39 -7.27
N ALA A 75 -0.38 -8.71 -7.30
CA ALA A 75 -0.65 -9.51 -8.49
C ALA A 75 -2.13 -9.43 -8.88
N TYR A 76 -3.02 -9.48 -7.89
CA TYR A 76 -4.44 -9.34 -8.14
C TYR A 76 -4.77 -7.99 -8.79
N LEU A 77 -4.17 -6.90 -8.29
CA LEU A 77 -4.44 -5.56 -8.82
C LEU A 77 -3.92 -5.41 -10.25
N ILE A 78 -2.77 -6.00 -10.55
CA ILE A 78 -2.30 -6.04 -11.95
C ILE A 78 -3.34 -6.75 -12.81
N HIS A 79 -3.89 -7.85 -12.33
CA HIS A 79 -4.90 -8.60 -13.06
C HIS A 79 -6.18 -7.77 -13.26
N GLN A 80 -6.44 -6.81 -12.38
CA GLN A 80 -7.58 -5.90 -12.50
C GLN A 80 -7.29 -4.72 -13.43
N GLY A 81 -6.10 -4.61 -13.99
CA GLY A 81 -5.77 -3.61 -14.98
C GLY A 81 -4.78 -2.53 -14.53
N PHE A 82 -4.34 -2.55 -13.28
CA PHE A 82 -3.34 -1.58 -12.83
C PHE A 82 -2.01 -1.85 -13.51
N SER A 83 -1.39 -0.81 -14.06
CA SER A 83 -0.20 -0.98 -14.91
C SER A 83 1.12 -0.81 -14.16
N ASP A 84 1.10 -0.22 -12.95
CA ASP A 84 2.34 0.13 -12.25
C ASP A 84 2.16 -0.15 -10.75
N VAL A 85 2.38 -1.40 -10.35
CA VAL A 85 2.07 -1.89 -9.01
C VAL A 85 3.32 -2.40 -8.33
N TYR A 86 3.46 -2.05 -7.06
CA TYR A 86 4.60 -2.40 -6.22
C TYR A 86 4.13 -3.05 -4.92
N SER A 87 4.91 -4.02 -4.46
CA SER A 87 4.74 -4.60 -3.12
C SER A 87 5.85 -4.08 -2.22
N LEU A 88 5.48 -3.54 -1.07
CA LEU A 88 6.44 -2.95 -0.13
C LEU A 88 7.14 -4.05 0.65
N ASP A 89 8.44 -4.21 0.41
CA ASP A 89 9.26 -5.19 1.14
C ASP A 89 9.31 -4.83 2.62
N GLY A 90 9.18 -5.84 3.45
CA GLY A 90 9.17 -5.67 4.90
C GLY A 90 7.85 -5.12 5.44
N GLY A 91 6.97 -4.67 4.57
CA GLY A 91 5.64 -4.17 4.94
C GLY A 91 5.68 -3.00 5.89
N PHE A 92 4.58 -2.79 6.60
CA PHE A 92 4.50 -1.69 7.57
C PHE A 92 5.49 -1.84 8.70
N GLU A 93 5.82 -3.06 9.08
CA GLU A 93 6.78 -3.28 10.19
C GLU A 93 8.13 -2.65 9.87
N LEU A 94 8.66 -2.85 8.67
CA LEU A 94 9.91 -2.23 8.27
C LEU A 94 9.74 -0.73 8.02
N TRP A 95 8.61 -0.31 7.45
CA TRP A 95 8.35 1.10 7.20
C TRP A 95 8.41 1.93 8.47
N ARG A 96 7.75 1.48 9.54
CA ARG A 96 7.69 2.25 10.78
C ARG A 96 9.05 2.37 11.47
N GLN A 97 9.95 1.43 11.19
CA GLN A 97 11.32 1.50 11.71
C GLN A 97 12.18 2.45 10.88
N THR A 98 11.91 2.52 9.58
CA THR A 98 12.69 3.34 8.65
C THR A 98 12.22 4.79 8.64
N PHE A 99 10.91 5.00 8.64
CA PHE A 99 10.30 6.33 8.54
C PHE A 99 9.24 6.54 9.63
N PRO A 100 9.63 6.54 10.90
CA PRO A 100 8.63 6.72 11.98
C PRO A 100 7.90 8.07 11.88
N GLN A 101 8.50 9.08 11.27
CA GLN A 101 7.88 10.38 11.08
C GLN A 101 6.77 10.36 10.02
N HIS A 102 6.72 9.32 9.20
CA HIS A 102 5.70 9.16 8.16
C HIS A 102 4.70 8.07 8.53
N VAL A 103 4.35 7.99 9.80
CA VAL A 103 3.35 7.07 10.32
C VAL A 103 2.24 7.88 10.96
N ASP A 104 1.03 7.64 10.48
CA ASP A 104 -0.17 8.22 11.07
C ASP A 104 -0.93 7.13 11.82
N ARG A 105 -1.81 7.55 12.68
CA ARG A 105 -2.73 6.63 13.34
C ARG A 105 -4.09 7.30 13.47
N ASP A 106 -5.13 6.49 13.44
CA ASP A 106 -6.48 6.99 13.62
C ASP A 106 -6.69 7.22 15.12
N ASP A 107 -6.87 8.47 15.48
CA ASP A 107 -7.03 8.85 16.87
C ASP A 107 -8.48 8.66 17.28
N GLN A 108 -8.69 7.95 18.37
CA GLN A 108 -10.03 7.58 18.84
C GLN A 108 -10.54 8.51 19.94
N GLN A 109 -10.01 9.67 20.05
CA GLN A 109 -10.40 10.61 21.11
C GLN A 109 -11.86 10.99 21.13
#